data_b184ef480f9f9b3e1e4782112e10549f
#
_entry.id   b184ef480f9f9b3e1e4782112e10549f
#
_cell.length_a   1.000
_cell.length_b   1.000
_cell.length_c   1.000
_cell.angle_alpha   90.00
_cell.angle_beta   90.00
_cell.angle_gamma   90.00
#
_symmetry.space_group_name_H-M   'P 1'
#
loop_
_entity.id
_entity.type
_entity.pdbx_description
1 polymer ?
#
loop_
_entity_poly.entity_id
_entity_poly.type
_entity_poly.pdbx_seq_one_letter_code
_entity_poly.pdbx_strand_id
1 'polypeptide(L)'
;MASSSNLVIGTAKFIFAPIERCLNFNRNFDENMKILKKLLKELNAVKEDIELRISAEIHGETMQTEEVKIWLDDVQRIETETEIIEQKAVEKKFLSRVFLRKPVEEKVVELKAFLRKGKAFLGTVKSFKYIIIGGGVAAGYAAREFDRQGLKPGQLAIISKETVVPYERPALSKGYLNPKAAARLPGFYVCVGSGGDRLLPDWYKEKGIQLILGTEIIKVNLGLKTLISAAGEIFKFQTLIIATGSTVIRLTDFKVEGADAKNIFYLRELEDADKLVEAIKMKKNGKAVIVGGGYIGLEVAAAMRINDFDVTMVYPEPWCMPRLFTPPIAAFYESYYENKGIKIIKGTVAIGFNANTSGEVKGVKLKDGRVAEADIVVIGVGARPLTTLFKGQLEEDKGGIKTDGFFKTSMPGVYAIGDVATFPMKLYNETRRVEHVDHARKSAEQAVKAIKANETGKELEEYDYLPYFYSRSFELSWQFYGDNVGETVFFGDNNPLSPKPKFGSYWIKDGKVVGAFLEGGTPEENKALAKVSRLKCPVENLDQLKKEGLSFASKF
;
A
#
# COMPACT_ATOMS: atom_id res chain seq x y z
N MET A 1 -19.82 60.86 -51.66
CA MET A 1 -18.65 61.05 -50.75
C MET A 1 -18.66 59.96 -49.68
N ALA A 2 -18.25 58.72 -50.05
CA ALA A 2 -18.12 57.63 -49.12
C ALA A 2 -17.15 56.54 -49.61
N SER A 3 -16.01 56.92 -50.15
CA SER A 3 -15.02 55.92 -50.63
C SER A 3 -13.57 56.20 -50.21
N SER A 4 -13.29 57.25 -49.45
CA SER A 4 -11.90 57.64 -49.09
C SER A 4 -11.51 57.21 -47.65
N SER A 5 -12.44 56.84 -46.76
CA SER A 5 -12.12 56.47 -45.37
C SER A 5 -11.76 55.00 -45.19
N ASN A 6 -12.16 54.09 -46.08
CA ASN A 6 -11.87 52.67 -45.94
C ASN A 6 -10.47 52.26 -46.47
N LEU A 7 -9.85 53.11 -47.31
CA LEU A 7 -8.50 52.84 -47.86
C LEU A 7 -7.39 53.19 -46.86
N VAL A 8 -7.60 54.21 -46.00
CA VAL A 8 -6.63 54.64 -45.00
C VAL A 8 -6.59 53.67 -43.80
N ILE A 9 -7.73 53.05 -43.43
CA ILE A 9 -7.78 52.06 -42.34
C ILE A 9 -7.16 50.73 -42.77
N GLY A 10 -7.32 50.35 -44.05
CA GLY A 10 -6.71 49.12 -44.60
C GLY A 10 -5.18 49.19 -44.68
N THR A 11 -4.62 50.32 -45.11
CA THR A 11 -3.17 50.52 -45.23
C THR A 11 -2.50 50.69 -43.87
N ALA A 12 -3.14 51.32 -42.89
CA ALA A 12 -2.63 51.40 -41.51
C ALA A 12 -2.53 49.99 -40.87
N LYS A 13 -3.54 49.11 -41.03
CA LYS A 13 -3.46 47.74 -40.55
C LYS A 13 -2.35 46.90 -41.18
N PHE A 14 -2.03 47.14 -42.47
CA PHE A 14 -0.96 46.39 -43.16
C PHE A 14 0.43 46.85 -42.76
N ILE A 15 0.63 48.08 -42.31
CA ILE A 15 1.92 48.61 -41.88
C ILE A 15 2.13 48.38 -40.36
N PHE A 16 1.08 48.49 -39.54
CA PHE A 16 1.18 48.32 -38.08
C PHE A 16 1.25 46.86 -37.64
N ALA A 17 0.61 45.91 -38.32
CA ALA A 17 0.63 44.49 -37.95
C ALA A 17 2.04 43.83 -37.99
N PRO A 18 2.92 44.12 -38.99
CA PRO A 18 4.30 43.67 -38.95
C PRO A 18 5.14 44.34 -37.86
N ILE A 19 4.92 45.63 -37.59
CA ILE A 19 5.61 46.40 -36.54
C ILE A 19 5.20 45.86 -35.14
N GLU A 20 3.93 45.64 -34.93
CA GLU A 20 3.40 45.08 -33.68
C GLU A 20 3.90 43.63 -33.43
N ARG A 21 3.96 42.81 -34.49
CA ARG A 21 4.61 41.48 -34.41
C ARG A 21 6.11 41.57 -34.10
N CYS A 22 6.84 42.52 -34.69
CA CYS A 22 8.24 42.74 -34.39
C CYS A 22 8.48 43.28 -32.97
N LEU A 23 7.61 44.15 -32.46
CA LEU A 23 7.69 44.69 -31.11
C LEU A 23 7.36 43.60 -30.07
N ASN A 24 6.32 42.81 -30.29
CA ASN A 24 5.98 41.66 -29.43
C ASN A 24 7.05 40.56 -29.46
N PHE A 25 7.66 40.34 -30.63
CA PHE A 25 8.77 39.42 -30.80
C PHE A 25 9.99 39.83 -29.96
N ASN A 26 10.42 41.09 -30.04
CA ASN A 26 11.54 41.60 -29.27
C ASN A 26 11.25 41.60 -27.77
N ARG A 27 10.04 41.97 -27.37
CA ARG A 27 9.62 41.96 -25.96
C ARG A 27 9.68 40.55 -25.35
N ASN A 28 9.18 39.52 -26.04
CA ASN A 28 9.24 38.14 -25.59
C ASN A 28 10.68 37.62 -25.54
N PHE A 29 11.54 37.99 -26.49
CA PHE A 29 12.95 37.61 -26.47
C PHE A 29 13.69 38.23 -25.28
N ASP A 30 13.52 39.53 -25.04
CA ASP A 30 14.16 40.24 -23.93
C ASP A 30 13.65 39.72 -22.57
N GLU A 31 12.38 39.31 -22.49
CA GLU A 31 11.80 38.68 -21.29
C GLU A 31 12.38 37.29 -21.04
N ASN A 32 12.50 36.45 -22.07
CA ASN A 32 13.13 35.12 -21.95
C ASN A 32 14.63 35.24 -21.61
N MET A 33 15.35 36.26 -22.13
CA MET A 33 16.73 36.52 -21.74
C MET A 33 16.87 36.93 -20.27
N LYS A 34 15.93 37.72 -19.75
CA LYS A 34 15.89 38.05 -18.30
C LYS A 34 15.64 36.80 -17.45
N ILE A 35 14.73 35.93 -17.87
CA ILE A 35 14.44 34.65 -17.20
C ILE A 35 15.69 33.77 -17.25
N LEU A 36 16.34 33.63 -18.39
CA LEU A 36 17.57 32.85 -18.57
C LEU A 36 18.66 33.29 -17.58
N LYS A 37 18.97 34.60 -17.52
CA LYS A 37 19.95 35.15 -16.57
C LYS A 37 19.59 34.89 -15.10
N LYS A 38 18.32 35.04 -14.76
CA LYS A 38 17.86 34.79 -13.42
C LYS A 38 18.03 33.31 -13.04
N LEU A 39 17.63 32.38 -13.92
CA LEU A 39 17.77 30.94 -13.70
C LEU A 39 19.23 30.50 -13.61
N LEU A 40 20.13 31.06 -14.44
CA LEU A 40 21.55 30.77 -14.35
C LEU A 40 22.14 31.21 -13.00
N LYS A 41 21.78 32.40 -12.53
CA LYS A 41 22.20 32.88 -11.21
C LYS A 41 21.71 31.99 -10.09
N GLU A 42 20.45 31.53 -10.18
CA GLU A 42 19.89 30.58 -9.19
C GLU A 42 20.61 29.22 -9.27
N LEU A 43 20.96 28.73 -10.46
CA LEU A 43 21.66 27.47 -10.65
C LEU A 43 23.07 27.51 -10.03
N ASN A 44 23.78 28.64 -10.24
CA ASN A 44 25.11 28.82 -9.65
C ASN A 44 25.09 28.89 -8.14
N ALA A 45 24.09 29.52 -7.52
CA ALA A 45 23.92 29.52 -6.08
C ALA A 45 23.67 28.08 -5.53
N VAL A 46 22.87 27.28 -6.25
CA VAL A 46 22.65 25.87 -5.89
C VAL A 46 23.93 25.04 -6.04
N LYS A 47 24.73 25.29 -7.08
CA LYS A 47 26.05 24.67 -7.32
C LYS A 47 27.00 24.96 -6.15
N GLU A 48 27.17 26.24 -5.79
CA GLU A 48 28.01 26.67 -4.67
C GLU A 48 27.57 26.00 -3.33
N ASP A 49 26.27 25.93 -3.06
CA ASP A 49 25.74 25.27 -1.86
C ASP A 49 26.05 23.75 -1.85
N ILE A 50 26.00 23.07 -2.99
CA ILE A 50 26.36 21.66 -3.13
C ILE A 50 27.88 21.47 -2.92
N GLU A 51 28.72 22.31 -3.53
CA GLU A 51 30.18 22.28 -3.40
C GLU A 51 30.62 22.55 -1.95
N LEU A 52 29.99 23.52 -1.27
CA LEU A 52 30.23 23.79 0.15
C LEU A 52 29.89 22.59 1.03
N ARG A 53 28.79 21.89 0.74
CA ARG A 53 28.43 20.67 1.48
C ARG A 53 29.41 19.54 1.22
N ILE A 54 29.83 19.32 -0.02
CA ILE A 54 30.86 18.33 -0.36
C ILE A 54 32.15 18.62 0.41
N SER A 55 32.58 19.89 0.47
CA SER A 55 33.80 20.29 1.17
C SER A 55 33.68 20.16 2.70
N ALA A 56 32.51 20.37 3.28
CA ALA A 56 32.25 20.19 4.71
C ALA A 56 32.19 18.71 5.13
N GLU A 57 31.86 17.79 4.22
CA GLU A 57 31.76 16.35 4.45
C GLU A 57 33.06 15.57 4.22
N ILE A 58 34.18 16.23 3.87
CA ILE A 58 35.52 15.60 3.72
C ILE A 58 36.02 14.92 5.01
N HIS A 59 35.35 15.13 6.16
CA HIS A 59 35.57 14.41 7.41
C HIS A 59 34.59 13.26 7.67
N GLY A 60 33.73 12.89 6.71
CA GLY A 60 32.78 11.77 6.79
C GLY A 60 32.14 11.41 5.45
N GLU A 61 32.65 10.39 4.86
CA GLU A 61 32.29 9.64 3.65
C GLU A 61 30.87 9.70 3.04
N THR A 62 30.22 10.81 2.68
CA THR A 62 28.82 10.63 2.22
C THR A 62 28.24 11.45 1.07
N MET A 63 28.92 12.47 0.47
CA MET A 63 28.24 13.23 -0.61
C MET A 63 28.86 13.20 -2.01
N GLN A 64 29.87 12.43 -2.26
CA GLN A 64 30.37 12.24 -3.64
C GLN A 64 29.66 11.07 -4.33
N THR A 65 28.32 11.14 -4.52
CA THR A 65 27.69 10.20 -5.45
C THR A 65 28.08 10.58 -6.87
N GLU A 66 28.30 9.58 -7.72
CA GLU A 66 28.58 9.74 -9.14
C GLU A 66 27.53 10.64 -9.82
N GLU A 67 26.28 10.59 -9.36
CA GLU A 67 25.17 11.44 -9.84
C GLU A 67 25.38 12.94 -9.56
N VAL A 68 25.97 13.29 -8.40
CA VAL A 68 26.28 14.69 -8.05
C VAL A 68 27.45 15.21 -8.88
N LYS A 69 28.48 14.38 -9.11
CA LYS A 69 29.61 14.75 -9.98
C LYS A 69 29.14 15.00 -11.41
N ILE A 70 28.37 14.06 -11.98
CA ILE A 70 27.79 14.21 -13.33
C ILE A 70 26.92 15.49 -13.39
N TRP A 71 26.14 15.77 -12.35
CA TRP A 71 25.32 16.98 -12.32
C TRP A 71 26.19 18.25 -12.28
N LEU A 72 27.27 18.28 -11.51
CA LEU A 72 28.21 19.42 -11.45
C LEU A 72 28.89 19.64 -12.79
N ASP A 73 29.34 18.58 -13.47
CA ASP A 73 29.95 18.67 -14.81
C ASP A 73 28.95 19.18 -15.86
N ASP A 74 27.70 18.69 -15.80
CA ASP A 74 26.63 19.18 -16.67
C ASP A 74 26.28 20.65 -16.40
N VAL A 75 26.28 21.10 -15.14
CA VAL A 75 26.07 22.51 -14.80
C VAL A 75 27.16 23.39 -15.42
N GLN A 76 28.42 22.98 -15.33
CA GLN A 76 29.53 23.69 -15.93
C GLN A 76 29.39 23.80 -17.45
N ARG A 77 28.94 22.75 -18.13
CA ARG A 77 28.62 22.77 -19.58
C ARG A 77 27.50 23.77 -19.88
N ILE A 78 26.41 23.76 -19.10
CA ILE A 78 25.26 24.65 -19.29
C ILE A 78 25.63 26.10 -19.05
N GLU A 79 26.49 26.40 -18.07
CA GLU A 79 27.05 27.75 -17.84
C GLU A 79 27.72 28.27 -19.11
N THR A 80 28.67 27.49 -19.67
CA THR A 80 29.42 27.86 -20.88
C THR A 80 28.51 28.08 -22.08
N GLU A 81 27.55 27.19 -22.31
CA GLU A 81 26.58 27.30 -23.41
C GLU A 81 25.67 28.53 -23.26
N THR A 82 25.30 28.88 -22.02
CA THR A 82 24.46 30.05 -21.74
C THR A 82 25.22 31.35 -21.95
N GLU A 83 26.49 31.40 -21.54
CA GLU A 83 27.37 32.56 -21.80
C GLU A 83 27.54 32.81 -23.31
N ILE A 84 27.70 31.77 -24.12
CA ILE A 84 27.77 31.89 -25.59
C ILE A 84 26.46 32.50 -26.15
N ILE A 85 25.29 32.07 -25.62
CA ILE A 85 24.01 32.65 -26.03
C ILE A 85 23.93 34.14 -25.65
N GLU A 86 24.39 34.50 -24.44
CA GLU A 86 24.40 35.88 -23.96
C GLU A 86 25.31 36.77 -24.81
N GLN A 87 26.52 36.33 -25.13
CA GLN A 87 27.45 37.03 -25.99
C GLN A 87 26.85 37.31 -27.38
N LYS A 88 26.27 36.27 -28.01
CA LYS A 88 25.59 36.41 -29.31
C LYS A 88 24.36 37.31 -29.26
N ALA A 89 23.67 37.38 -28.13
CA ALA A 89 22.51 38.26 -27.95
C ALA A 89 22.89 39.73 -27.79
N VAL A 90 24.10 40.04 -27.32
CA VAL A 90 24.64 41.40 -27.19
C VAL A 90 25.04 41.98 -28.56
N GLU A 91 25.38 41.15 -29.52
CA GLU A 91 25.66 41.57 -30.90
C GLU A 91 24.40 42.10 -31.58
N LYS A 92 24.00 43.31 -31.34
CA LYS A 92 22.76 44.07 -31.64
C LYS A 92 22.12 43.92 -33.05
N LYS A 93 22.31 42.83 -33.78
CA LYS A 93 21.68 42.58 -35.09
C LYS A 93 20.32 41.88 -34.90
N PHE A 94 19.26 42.46 -35.46
CA PHE A 94 17.91 41.92 -35.45
C PHE A 94 17.85 40.44 -35.87
N LEU A 95 18.60 40.04 -36.87
CA LEU A 95 18.68 38.65 -37.34
C LEU A 95 19.24 37.70 -36.29
N SER A 96 20.23 38.10 -35.48
CA SER A 96 20.79 37.28 -34.41
C SER A 96 19.73 36.94 -33.36
N ARG A 97 18.84 37.88 -33.02
CA ARG A 97 17.73 37.65 -32.08
C ARG A 97 16.68 36.68 -32.60
N VAL A 98 16.41 36.68 -33.92
CA VAL A 98 15.48 35.74 -34.54
C VAL A 98 16.02 34.31 -34.46
N PHE A 99 17.29 34.10 -34.75
CA PHE A 99 17.93 32.79 -34.70
C PHE A 99 18.14 32.27 -33.27
N LEU A 100 18.32 33.15 -32.28
CA LEU A 100 18.56 32.79 -30.88
C LEU A 100 17.27 32.51 -30.08
N ARG A 101 16.08 32.86 -30.60
CA ARG A 101 14.83 32.69 -29.87
C ARG A 101 14.61 31.24 -29.41
N LYS A 102 14.65 30.28 -30.34
CA LYS A 102 14.46 28.88 -30.04
C LYS A 102 15.53 28.32 -29.09
N PRO A 103 16.83 28.55 -29.32
CA PRO A 103 17.89 28.23 -28.37
C PRO A 103 17.68 28.79 -26.97
N VAL A 104 17.21 30.05 -26.84
CA VAL A 104 16.93 30.67 -25.54
C VAL A 104 15.75 29.99 -24.84
N GLU A 105 14.65 29.70 -25.53
CA GLU A 105 13.48 28.99 -24.98
C GLU A 105 13.86 27.59 -24.53
N GLU A 106 14.60 26.83 -25.32
CA GLU A 106 15.09 25.49 -24.99
C GLU A 106 16.01 25.51 -23.76
N LYS A 107 16.92 26.50 -23.70
CA LYS A 107 17.85 26.65 -22.57
C LYS A 107 17.14 27.05 -21.27
N VAL A 108 16.09 27.85 -21.32
CA VAL A 108 15.22 28.15 -20.15
C VAL A 108 14.56 26.87 -19.60
N VAL A 109 14.10 25.98 -20.47
CA VAL A 109 13.50 24.69 -20.05
C VAL A 109 14.57 23.80 -19.42
N GLU A 110 15.74 23.71 -20.04
CA GLU A 110 16.87 22.91 -19.53
C GLU A 110 17.33 23.41 -18.15
N LEU A 111 17.57 24.72 -17.99
CA LEU A 111 17.95 25.32 -16.71
C LEU A 111 16.93 25.08 -15.61
N LYS A 112 15.61 25.11 -15.89
CA LYS A 112 14.57 24.78 -14.92
C LYS A 112 14.66 23.34 -14.47
N ALA A 113 14.99 22.40 -15.38
CA ALA A 113 15.14 20.99 -15.05
C ALA A 113 16.37 20.75 -14.17
N PHE A 114 17.52 21.35 -14.52
CA PHE A 114 18.75 21.25 -13.74
C PHE A 114 18.65 21.92 -12.38
N LEU A 115 18.00 23.08 -12.29
CA LEU A 115 17.74 23.76 -11.02
C LEU A 115 16.87 22.90 -10.09
N ARG A 116 15.85 22.22 -10.65
CA ARG A 116 15.01 21.27 -9.90
C ARG A 116 15.84 20.10 -9.36
N LYS A 117 16.72 19.53 -10.20
CA LYS A 117 17.61 18.42 -9.82
C LYS A 117 18.63 18.85 -8.75
N GLY A 118 19.26 20.03 -8.90
CA GLY A 118 20.18 20.57 -7.92
C GLY A 118 19.52 20.91 -6.57
N LYS A 119 18.33 21.50 -6.60
CA LYS A 119 17.53 21.74 -5.38
C LYS A 119 17.14 20.43 -4.68
N ALA A 120 16.96 19.33 -5.42
CA ALA A 120 16.74 18.00 -4.84
C ALA A 120 17.99 17.49 -4.11
N PHE A 121 19.20 17.75 -4.60
CA PHE A 121 20.44 17.45 -3.88
C PHE A 121 20.62 18.30 -2.62
N LEU A 122 20.13 19.54 -2.63
CA LEU A 122 20.12 20.44 -1.46
C LEU A 122 18.88 20.25 -0.56
N GLY A 123 17.92 19.42 -0.96
CA GLY A 123 16.70 19.16 -0.21
C GLY A 123 16.99 18.98 1.27
N THR A 124 16.16 19.57 2.12
CA THR A 124 16.30 19.49 3.58
C THR A 124 16.45 18.04 3.99
N VAL A 125 17.67 17.60 4.29
CA VAL A 125 17.96 16.26 4.78
C VAL A 125 17.37 16.16 6.18
N LYS A 126 16.26 15.46 6.30
CA LYS A 126 15.64 15.16 7.59
C LYS A 126 16.28 13.88 8.13
N SER A 127 16.92 13.95 9.28
CA SER A 127 17.62 12.79 9.87
C SER A 127 16.87 12.28 11.11
N PHE A 128 16.69 10.96 11.18
CA PHE A 128 16.04 10.30 12.31
C PHE A 128 16.85 9.10 12.79
N LYS A 129 16.76 8.80 14.07
CA LYS A 129 17.31 7.54 14.59
C LYS A 129 16.57 6.35 14.01
N TYR A 130 15.24 6.42 13.97
CA TYR A 130 14.37 5.37 13.44
C TYR A 130 13.46 5.94 12.36
N ILE A 131 13.36 5.24 11.25
CA ILE A 131 12.33 5.50 10.23
C ILE A 131 11.52 4.23 10.01
N ILE A 132 10.20 4.39 9.93
CA ILE A 132 9.26 3.36 9.48
C ILE A 132 8.72 3.79 8.12
N ILE A 133 8.90 2.97 7.07
CA ILE A 133 8.25 3.17 5.78
C ILE A 133 6.95 2.37 5.74
N GLY A 134 5.83 3.06 5.59
CA GLY A 134 4.48 2.51 5.56
C GLY A 134 3.61 3.04 6.68
N GLY A 135 2.31 3.24 6.39
CA GLY A 135 1.31 3.79 7.32
C GLY A 135 0.24 2.78 7.74
N GLY A 136 0.55 1.48 7.68
CA GLY A 136 -0.40 0.43 8.06
C GLY A 136 -0.37 0.07 9.55
N VAL A 137 -1.10 -1.02 9.89
CA VAL A 137 -1.19 -1.57 11.25
C VAL A 137 0.19 -1.81 11.85
N ALA A 138 1.10 -2.46 11.12
CA ALA A 138 2.44 -2.75 11.60
C ALA A 138 3.21 -1.47 12.02
N ALA A 139 3.11 -0.40 11.24
CA ALA A 139 3.75 0.87 11.57
C ALA A 139 3.21 1.47 12.88
N GLY A 140 1.89 1.46 13.08
CA GLY A 140 1.28 1.96 14.30
C GLY A 140 1.66 1.15 15.54
N TYR A 141 1.68 -0.18 15.43
CA TYR A 141 2.10 -1.05 16.56
C TYR A 141 3.60 -0.94 16.83
N ALA A 142 4.44 -0.74 15.80
CA ALA A 142 5.85 -0.45 16.01
C ALA A 142 6.05 0.88 16.75
N ALA A 143 5.33 1.93 16.38
CA ALA A 143 5.37 3.21 17.08
C ALA A 143 4.96 3.08 18.55
N ARG A 144 3.86 2.33 18.83
CA ARG A 144 3.42 2.05 20.19
C ARG A 144 4.49 1.31 21.01
N GLU A 145 5.12 0.31 20.41
CA GLU A 145 6.14 -0.46 21.11
C GLU A 145 7.41 0.37 21.33
N PHE A 146 7.79 1.24 20.40
CA PHE A 146 8.88 2.20 20.62
C PHE A 146 8.60 3.12 21.82
N ASP A 147 7.38 3.64 21.95
CA ASP A 147 6.98 4.44 23.12
C ASP A 147 7.12 3.64 24.43
N ARG A 148 6.63 2.39 24.45
CA ARG A 148 6.79 1.47 25.60
C ARG A 148 8.25 1.18 25.97
N GLN A 149 9.14 1.18 24.98
CA GLN A 149 10.57 0.94 25.13
C GLN A 149 11.38 2.24 25.36
N GLY A 150 10.73 3.34 25.72
CA GLY A 150 11.37 4.60 26.10
C GLY A 150 11.90 5.41 24.92
N LEU A 151 11.13 5.54 23.86
CA LEU A 151 11.40 6.42 22.73
C LEU A 151 11.54 7.87 23.22
N LYS A 152 12.59 8.56 22.76
CA LYS A 152 12.72 10.00 23.00
C LYS A 152 12.05 10.80 21.87
N PRO A 153 11.43 11.96 22.18
CA PRO A 153 10.84 12.83 21.16
C PRO A 153 11.81 13.16 20.03
N GLY A 154 11.30 13.16 18.79
CA GLY A 154 12.07 13.46 17.57
C GLY A 154 12.94 12.33 17.04
N GLN A 155 13.03 11.17 17.71
CA GLN A 155 13.84 10.04 17.24
C GLN A 155 13.18 9.20 16.16
N LEU A 156 11.85 9.17 16.09
CA LEU A 156 11.08 8.32 15.17
C LEU A 156 10.29 9.14 14.15
N ALA A 157 10.39 8.74 12.89
CA ALA A 157 9.48 9.19 11.84
C ALA A 157 8.73 8.00 11.22
N ILE A 158 7.46 8.20 10.90
CA ILE A 158 6.66 7.30 10.05
C ILE A 158 6.40 8.02 8.73
N ILE A 159 6.84 7.42 7.62
CA ILE A 159 6.64 7.97 6.27
C ILE A 159 5.61 7.11 5.55
N SER A 160 4.51 7.72 5.14
CA SER A 160 3.39 7.04 4.50
C SER A 160 2.90 7.78 3.26
N LYS A 161 2.57 7.05 2.20
CA LYS A 161 1.89 7.62 1.03
C LYS A 161 0.43 7.99 1.32
N GLU A 162 -0.21 7.32 2.29
CA GLU A 162 -1.55 7.68 2.73
C GLU A 162 -1.52 8.96 3.59
N THR A 163 -2.58 9.76 3.51
CA THR A 163 -2.69 11.04 4.22
C THR A 163 -3.24 10.91 5.64
N VAL A 164 -3.49 9.68 6.08
CA VAL A 164 -4.06 9.37 7.40
C VAL A 164 -3.06 8.63 8.27
N VAL A 165 -3.19 8.77 9.59
CA VAL A 165 -2.38 8.02 10.55
C VAL A 165 -2.67 6.52 10.46
N PRO A 166 -1.78 5.63 10.94
CA PRO A 166 -2.00 4.19 10.90
C PRO A 166 -3.35 3.75 11.45
N TYR A 167 -4.04 2.85 10.74
CA TYR A 167 -5.37 2.37 11.05
C TYR A 167 -5.52 0.87 10.79
N GLU A 168 -6.62 0.28 11.32
CA GLU A 168 -6.94 -1.14 11.20
C GLU A 168 -7.69 -1.44 9.90
N ARG A 169 -6.97 -1.84 8.85
CA ARG A 169 -7.53 -2.13 7.51
C ARG A 169 -8.70 -3.13 7.47
N PRO A 170 -8.82 -4.13 8.39
CA PRO A 170 -9.96 -5.04 8.38
C PRO A 170 -11.34 -4.37 8.49
N ALA A 171 -11.42 -3.11 8.91
CA ALA A 171 -12.67 -2.36 8.92
C ALA A 171 -13.20 -2.06 7.51
N LEU A 172 -12.31 -1.92 6.51
CA LEU A 172 -12.63 -1.42 5.16
C LEU A 172 -13.55 -2.35 4.37
N SER A 173 -13.42 -3.68 4.54
CA SER A 173 -14.27 -4.69 3.88
C SER A 173 -15.54 -5.04 4.67
N LYS A 174 -15.71 -4.47 5.86
CA LYS A 174 -16.78 -4.79 6.81
C LYS A 174 -17.57 -3.53 7.21
N GLY A 175 -17.38 -3.10 8.45
CA GLY A 175 -18.14 -2.00 9.06
C GLY A 175 -18.04 -0.67 8.30
N TYR A 176 -16.97 -0.43 7.56
CA TYR A 176 -16.82 0.76 6.73
C TYR A 176 -17.86 0.85 5.62
N LEU A 177 -18.28 -0.29 5.06
CA LEU A 177 -19.26 -0.40 3.98
C LEU A 177 -20.71 -0.50 4.49
N ASN A 178 -20.96 -0.57 5.81
CA ASN A 178 -22.31 -0.71 6.34
C ASN A 178 -23.17 0.52 6.04
N PRO A 179 -24.44 0.33 5.65
CA PRO A 179 -25.35 1.44 5.37
C PRO A 179 -25.79 2.18 6.63
N LYS A 180 -25.83 1.48 7.78
CA LYS A 180 -26.17 2.01 9.10
C LYS A 180 -25.00 1.84 10.04
N ALA A 181 -24.74 2.85 10.88
CA ALA A 181 -23.63 2.85 11.85
C ALA A 181 -22.28 2.47 11.22
N ALA A 182 -21.99 3.00 10.03
CA ALA A 182 -20.77 2.72 9.31
C ALA A 182 -19.53 3.09 10.15
N ALA A 183 -18.56 2.18 10.21
CA ALA A 183 -17.28 2.48 10.85
C ALA A 183 -16.58 3.61 10.10
N ARG A 184 -16.14 4.64 10.82
CA ARG A 184 -15.36 5.75 10.30
C ARG A 184 -14.22 6.06 11.25
N LEU A 185 -13.15 6.67 10.75
CA LEU A 185 -12.15 7.25 11.62
C LEU A 185 -12.77 8.31 12.52
N PRO A 186 -12.39 8.36 13.79
CA PRO A 186 -11.30 7.66 14.49
C PRO A 186 -11.64 6.25 15.01
N GLY A 187 -12.80 5.69 14.67
CA GLY A 187 -13.34 4.46 15.25
C GLY A 187 -12.45 3.22 15.08
N PHE A 188 -11.59 3.18 14.08
CA PHE A 188 -10.72 2.04 13.79
C PHE A 188 -9.23 2.42 13.59
N TYR A 189 -8.75 3.49 14.24
CA TYR A 189 -7.32 3.71 14.39
C TYR A 189 -6.67 2.53 15.13
N VAL A 190 -5.36 2.40 14.97
CA VAL A 190 -4.57 1.32 15.59
C VAL A 190 -4.87 1.20 17.08
N CYS A 191 -4.87 -0.04 17.57
CA CYS A 191 -5.24 -0.52 18.89
C CYS A 191 -6.74 -0.72 19.16
N VAL A 192 -7.64 -0.41 18.24
CA VAL A 192 -9.07 -0.69 18.44
C VAL A 192 -9.38 -2.18 18.71
N GLY A 193 -8.64 -3.09 18.08
CA GLY A 193 -8.85 -4.55 18.21
C GLY A 193 -8.02 -5.22 19.28
N SER A 194 -7.18 -4.51 20.03
CA SER A 194 -6.27 -5.08 21.05
C SER A 194 -6.58 -4.62 22.48
N GLY A 195 -7.71 -3.95 22.68
CA GLY A 195 -8.15 -3.49 24.01
C GLY A 195 -7.38 -2.31 24.58
N GLY A 196 -6.52 -1.67 23.79
CA GLY A 196 -5.81 -0.45 24.18
C GLY A 196 -6.49 0.83 23.67
N ASP A 197 -6.01 1.98 24.12
CA ASP A 197 -6.41 3.27 23.61
C ASP A 197 -6.04 3.41 22.14
N ARG A 198 -6.93 4.02 21.36
CA ARG A 198 -6.70 4.27 19.94
C ARG A 198 -5.59 5.28 19.76
N LEU A 199 -4.67 5.02 18.84
CA LEU A 199 -3.59 5.93 18.52
C LEU A 199 -4.12 7.05 17.59
N LEU A 200 -4.64 8.11 18.20
CA LEU A 200 -5.11 9.31 17.50
C LEU A 200 -3.92 10.13 16.98
N PRO A 201 -4.11 11.06 16.02
CA PRO A 201 -3.03 11.93 15.55
C PRO A 201 -2.28 12.66 16.68
N ASP A 202 -3.01 13.15 17.69
CA ASP A 202 -2.43 13.86 18.84
C ASP A 202 -1.51 12.96 19.68
N TRP A 203 -1.81 11.66 19.80
CA TRP A 203 -0.94 10.71 20.49
C TRP A 203 0.48 10.70 19.89
N TYR A 204 0.60 10.65 18.55
CA TYR A 204 1.92 10.68 17.89
C TYR A 204 2.65 11.98 18.14
N LYS A 205 1.93 13.10 18.12
CA LYS A 205 2.48 14.43 18.41
C LYS A 205 2.97 14.55 19.84
N GLU A 206 2.19 14.11 20.82
CA GLU A 206 2.55 14.10 22.24
C GLU A 206 3.78 13.23 22.53
N LYS A 207 3.94 12.11 21.80
CA LYS A 207 5.12 11.25 21.88
C LYS A 207 6.32 11.77 21.09
N GLY A 208 6.19 12.90 20.40
CA GLY A 208 7.22 13.48 19.56
C GLY A 208 7.58 12.60 18.35
N ILE A 209 6.63 11.80 17.86
CA ILE A 209 6.78 10.97 16.66
C ILE A 209 6.39 11.80 15.45
N GLN A 210 7.30 11.92 14.47
CA GLN A 210 7.01 12.65 13.25
C GLN A 210 6.19 11.81 12.29
N LEU A 211 4.98 12.26 11.96
CA LEU A 211 4.15 11.71 10.89
C LEU A 211 4.41 12.49 9.60
N ILE A 212 4.97 11.81 8.60
CA ILE A 212 5.25 12.36 7.25
C ILE A 212 4.29 11.65 6.30
N LEU A 213 3.05 12.16 6.30
CA LEU A 213 1.91 11.59 5.56
C LEU A 213 1.80 12.19 4.16
N GLY A 214 1.12 11.50 3.24
CA GLY A 214 1.00 11.91 1.84
C GLY A 214 2.33 11.92 1.10
N THR A 215 3.33 11.18 1.60
CA THR A 215 4.70 11.18 1.09
C THR A 215 5.08 9.80 0.58
N GLU A 216 5.20 9.67 -0.73
CA GLU A 216 5.62 8.43 -1.37
C GLU A 216 7.15 8.37 -1.48
N ILE A 217 7.76 7.31 -0.95
CA ILE A 217 9.18 7.02 -1.16
C ILE A 217 9.33 6.28 -2.49
N ILE A 218 10.14 6.86 -3.38
CA ILE A 218 10.37 6.31 -4.73
C ILE A 218 11.76 5.70 -4.92
N LYS A 219 12.70 6.04 -4.03
CA LYS A 219 14.07 5.51 -4.09
C LYS A 219 14.59 5.24 -2.67
N VAL A 220 15.28 4.12 -2.52
CA VAL A 220 15.92 3.70 -1.28
C VAL A 220 17.37 3.35 -1.58
N ASN A 221 18.30 3.85 -0.78
CA ASN A 221 19.68 3.40 -0.77
C ASN A 221 20.02 2.93 0.65
N LEU A 222 20.05 1.61 0.85
CA LEU A 222 20.30 1.02 2.16
C LEU A 222 21.75 1.18 2.62
N GLY A 223 22.71 1.15 1.69
CA GLY A 223 24.12 1.36 1.99
C GLY A 223 24.41 2.77 2.52
N LEU A 224 23.81 3.79 1.90
CA LEU A 224 23.92 5.19 2.33
C LEU A 224 22.90 5.56 3.42
N LYS A 225 22.01 4.65 3.79
CA LYS A 225 20.93 4.86 4.76
C LYS A 225 20.03 6.04 4.42
N THR A 226 19.63 6.17 3.15
CA THR A 226 18.84 7.29 2.64
C THR A 226 17.58 6.82 1.92
N LEU A 227 16.54 7.64 2.03
CA LEU A 227 15.26 7.50 1.33
C LEU A 227 14.99 8.79 0.57
N ILE A 228 14.40 8.70 -0.62
CA ILE A 228 14.04 9.86 -1.44
C ILE A 228 12.55 9.78 -1.75
N SER A 229 11.83 10.85 -1.45
CA SER A 229 10.40 10.96 -1.78
C SER A 229 10.18 11.40 -3.23
N ALA A 230 8.95 11.21 -3.73
CA ALA A 230 8.53 11.72 -5.04
C ALA A 230 8.66 13.25 -5.17
N ALA A 231 8.63 13.97 -4.05
CA ALA A 231 8.88 15.41 -4.00
C ALA A 231 10.37 15.79 -3.96
N GLY A 232 11.27 14.79 -3.95
CA GLY A 232 12.73 15.02 -3.89
C GLY A 232 13.27 15.24 -2.46
N GLU A 233 12.45 15.07 -1.40
CA GLU A 233 12.93 15.16 -0.03
C GLU A 233 13.83 13.97 0.32
N ILE A 234 14.89 14.23 1.06
CA ILE A 234 15.84 13.21 1.50
C ILE A 234 15.68 12.95 2.99
N PHE A 235 15.56 11.69 3.35
CA PHE A 235 15.49 11.24 4.73
C PHE A 235 16.67 10.31 5.03
N LYS A 236 17.43 10.61 6.10
CA LYS A 236 18.50 9.75 6.61
C LYS A 236 18.04 9.01 7.86
N PHE A 237 18.45 7.76 8.02
CA PHE A 237 18.10 6.93 9.16
C PHE A 237 19.34 6.23 9.75
N GLN A 238 19.29 5.90 11.02
CA GLN A 238 20.24 4.94 11.62
C GLN A 238 19.67 3.52 11.51
N THR A 239 18.37 3.35 11.82
CA THR A 239 17.63 2.09 11.71
C THR A 239 16.36 2.29 10.88
N LEU A 240 16.11 1.38 9.95
CA LEU A 240 14.94 1.37 9.09
C LEU A 240 14.03 0.18 9.41
N ILE A 241 12.73 0.44 9.51
CA ILE A 241 11.70 -0.60 9.54
C ILE A 241 10.88 -0.50 8.26
N ILE A 242 10.90 -1.57 7.47
CA ILE A 242 10.11 -1.71 6.26
C ILE A 242 8.75 -2.30 6.66
N ALA A 243 7.70 -1.49 6.58
CA ALA A 243 6.32 -1.84 6.89
C ALA A 243 5.38 -1.53 5.71
N THR A 244 5.90 -1.68 4.48
CA THR A 244 5.20 -1.36 3.22
C THR A 244 4.01 -2.27 2.95
N GLY A 245 3.97 -3.45 3.59
CA GLY A 245 2.87 -4.38 3.49
C GLY A 245 2.72 -5.00 2.10
N SER A 246 1.48 -5.09 1.63
CA SER A 246 1.13 -5.68 0.33
C SER A 246 0.17 -4.76 -0.44
N THR A 247 0.09 -4.95 -1.75
CA THR A 247 -0.88 -4.31 -2.63
C THR A 247 -1.75 -5.35 -3.33
N VAL A 248 -2.92 -4.93 -3.79
CA VAL A 248 -3.84 -5.79 -4.54
C VAL A 248 -3.27 -6.19 -5.90
N ILE A 249 -3.62 -7.38 -6.37
CA ILE A 249 -3.39 -7.82 -7.74
C ILE A 249 -4.47 -7.19 -8.61
N ARG A 250 -4.07 -6.41 -9.62
CA ARG A 250 -4.99 -5.76 -10.56
C ARG A 250 -5.11 -6.56 -11.85
N LEU A 251 -6.34 -6.71 -12.38
CA LEU A 251 -6.55 -7.39 -13.65
C LEU A 251 -6.00 -6.59 -14.84
N THR A 252 -5.82 -5.28 -14.69
CA THR A 252 -5.09 -4.44 -15.64
C THR A 252 -3.63 -4.87 -15.82
N ASP A 253 -2.99 -5.42 -14.78
CA ASP A 253 -1.61 -5.93 -14.83
C ASP A 253 -1.49 -7.14 -15.78
N PHE A 254 -2.61 -7.85 -16.02
CA PHE A 254 -2.73 -8.98 -16.93
C PHE A 254 -3.37 -8.61 -18.27
N LYS A 255 -3.59 -7.32 -18.54
CA LYS A 255 -4.20 -6.82 -19.78
C LYS A 255 -5.60 -7.42 -20.05
N VAL A 256 -6.37 -7.69 -19.01
CA VAL A 256 -7.76 -8.16 -19.14
C VAL A 256 -8.59 -7.04 -19.77
N GLU A 257 -9.33 -7.36 -20.83
CA GLU A 257 -10.12 -6.41 -21.60
C GLU A 257 -11.16 -5.69 -20.73
N GLY A 258 -11.17 -4.34 -20.76
CA GLY A 258 -12.10 -3.50 -20.01
C GLY A 258 -11.88 -3.46 -18.50
N ALA A 259 -10.75 -3.99 -17.99
CA ALA A 259 -10.45 -4.00 -16.55
C ALA A 259 -10.19 -2.60 -15.97
N ASP A 260 -10.09 -1.58 -16.81
CA ASP A 260 -9.95 -0.17 -16.47
C ASP A 260 -11.28 0.61 -16.49
N ALA A 261 -12.41 -0.08 -16.76
CA ALA A 261 -13.73 0.56 -16.77
C ALA A 261 -14.07 1.16 -15.40
N LYS A 262 -14.85 2.25 -15.41
CA LYS A 262 -15.38 2.88 -14.20
C LYS A 262 -16.26 1.91 -13.41
N ASN A 263 -16.31 2.07 -12.11
CA ASN A 263 -17.05 1.22 -11.16
C ASN A 263 -16.49 -0.22 -11.04
N ILE A 264 -15.23 -0.42 -11.42
CA ILE A 264 -14.43 -1.60 -11.05
C ILE A 264 -13.51 -1.18 -9.89
N PHE A 265 -13.65 -1.85 -8.75
CA PHE A 265 -12.98 -1.51 -7.51
C PHE A 265 -12.06 -2.62 -7.03
N TYR A 266 -11.00 -2.21 -6.39
CA TYR A 266 -10.14 -3.03 -5.56
C TYR A 266 -10.19 -2.44 -4.15
N LEU A 267 -9.93 -3.23 -3.12
CA LEU A 267 -10.03 -2.76 -1.74
C LEU A 267 -8.73 -3.01 -0.99
N ARG A 268 -7.98 -1.96 -0.74
CA ARG A 268 -6.75 -2.01 0.07
C ARG A 268 -6.59 -0.82 1.00
N GLU A 269 -6.81 0.39 0.50
CA GLU A 269 -6.58 1.64 1.20
C GLU A 269 -7.91 2.33 1.54
N LEU A 270 -7.85 3.33 2.44
CA LEU A 270 -9.04 4.08 2.85
C LEU A 270 -9.73 4.74 1.65
N GLU A 271 -8.95 5.31 0.73
CA GLU A 271 -9.47 5.95 -0.48
C GLU A 271 -10.23 4.97 -1.39
N ASP A 272 -9.78 3.70 -1.47
CA ASP A 272 -10.50 2.66 -2.22
C ASP A 272 -11.89 2.42 -1.62
N ALA A 273 -11.95 2.35 -0.28
CA ALA A 273 -13.20 2.17 0.45
C ALA A 273 -14.13 3.38 0.31
N ASP A 274 -13.61 4.60 0.32
CA ASP A 274 -14.38 5.83 0.08
C ASP A 274 -15.02 5.83 -1.30
N LYS A 275 -14.24 5.54 -2.35
CA LYS A 275 -14.74 5.43 -3.73
C LYS A 275 -15.84 4.36 -3.85
N LEU A 276 -15.65 3.22 -3.20
CA LEU A 276 -16.66 2.15 -3.19
C LEU A 276 -17.94 2.59 -2.47
N VAL A 277 -17.84 3.27 -1.32
CA VAL A 277 -19.00 3.81 -0.58
C VAL A 277 -19.77 4.82 -1.42
N GLU A 278 -19.09 5.68 -2.18
CA GLU A 278 -19.74 6.64 -3.09
C GLU A 278 -20.49 5.91 -4.21
N ALA A 279 -19.85 4.90 -4.83
CA ALA A 279 -20.50 4.10 -5.86
C ALA A 279 -21.72 3.34 -5.33
N ILE A 280 -21.65 2.78 -4.12
CA ILE A 280 -22.78 2.12 -3.44
C ILE A 280 -23.96 3.10 -3.29
N LYS A 281 -23.70 4.34 -2.86
CA LYS A 281 -24.73 5.37 -2.71
C LYS A 281 -25.38 5.76 -4.04
N MET A 282 -24.58 5.85 -5.12
CA MET A 282 -25.06 6.24 -6.44
C MET A 282 -25.84 5.14 -7.17
N LYS A 283 -25.49 3.88 -6.94
CA LYS A 283 -26.05 2.71 -7.66
C LYS A 283 -27.00 1.88 -6.78
N LYS A 284 -27.77 2.53 -5.91
CA LYS A 284 -28.73 1.84 -5.02
C LYS A 284 -29.56 0.77 -5.75
N ASN A 285 -29.76 -0.37 -5.10
CA ASN A 285 -30.47 -1.54 -5.65
C ASN A 285 -29.91 -2.04 -6.98
N GLY A 286 -28.63 -1.74 -7.24
CA GLY A 286 -27.93 -2.19 -8.46
C GLY A 286 -27.44 -3.63 -8.38
N LYS A 287 -26.71 -4.04 -9.42
CA LYS A 287 -26.09 -5.36 -9.52
C LYS A 287 -24.61 -5.26 -9.18
N ALA A 288 -24.15 -6.07 -8.24
CA ALA A 288 -22.74 -6.16 -7.85
C ALA A 288 -22.15 -7.51 -8.23
N VAL A 289 -21.03 -7.51 -8.92
CA VAL A 289 -20.26 -8.73 -9.18
C VAL A 289 -18.97 -8.71 -8.37
N ILE A 290 -18.79 -9.74 -7.56
CA ILE A 290 -17.57 -9.92 -6.75
C ILE A 290 -16.71 -11.00 -7.42
N VAL A 291 -15.54 -10.61 -7.89
CA VAL A 291 -14.57 -11.52 -8.53
C VAL A 291 -13.55 -11.97 -7.49
N GLY A 292 -13.64 -13.22 -7.07
CA GLY A 292 -12.79 -13.88 -6.09
C GLY A 292 -13.57 -14.49 -4.92
N GLY A 293 -13.23 -15.73 -4.57
CA GLY A 293 -13.85 -16.54 -3.49
C GLY A 293 -13.08 -16.50 -2.15
N GLY A 294 -12.12 -15.57 -1.97
CA GLY A 294 -11.38 -15.38 -0.73
C GLY A 294 -12.20 -14.65 0.35
N TYR A 295 -11.64 -14.50 1.56
CA TYR A 295 -12.38 -13.86 2.66
C TYR A 295 -12.72 -12.38 2.39
N ILE A 296 -11.88 -11.62 1.66
CA ILE A 296 -12.25 -10.26 1.21
C ILE A 296 -13.47 -10.31 0.27
N GLY A 297 -13.49 -11.28 -0.66
CA GLY A 297 -14.64 -11.48 -1.54
C GLY A 297 -15.93 -11.79 -0.77
N LEU A 298 -15.86 -12.70 0.21
CA LEU A 298 -17.00 -13.03 1.08
C LEU A 298 -17.45 -11.81 1.91
N GLU A 299 -16.52 -11.09 2.55
CA GLU A 299 -16.83 -9.92 3.36
C GLU A 299 -17.50 -8.80 2.54
N VAL A 300 -16.97 -8.51 1.35
CA VAL A 300 -17.53 -7.50 0.46
C VAL A 300 -18.88 -7.95 -0.12
N ALA A 301 -19.02 -9.22 -0.51
CA ALA A 301 -20.31 -9.76 -0.97
C ALA A 301 -21.40 -9.59 0.10
N ALA A 302 -21.08 -9.90 1.35
CA ALA A 302 -22.00 -9.67 2.48
C ALA A 302 -22.33 -8.18 2.65
N ALA A 303 -21.32 -7.29 2.61
CA ALA A 303 -21.53 -5.86 2.72
C ALA A 303 -22.39 -5.29 1.58
N MET A 304 -22.17 -5.72 0.34
CA MET A 304 -22.99 -5.31 -0.82
C MET A 304 -24.44 -5.80 -0.67
N ARG A 305 -24.64 -7.04 -0.19
CA ARG A 305 -25.98 -7.58 0.05
C ARG A 305 -26.71 -6.84 1.17
N ILE A 306 -26.01 -6.43 2.24
CA ILE A 306 -26.55 -5.58 3.31
C ILE A 306 -26.95 -4.18 2.80
N ASN A 307 -26.31 -3.71 1.71
CA ASN A 307 -26.66 -2.47 1.01
C ASN A 307 -27.71 -2.67 -0.10
N ASP A 308 -28.47 -3.76 -0.07
CA ASP A 308 -29.59 -4.10 -0.97
C ASP A 308 -29.20 -4.30 -2.45
N PHE A 309 -27.92 -4.65 -2.72
CA PHE A 309 -27.50 -5.04 -4.09
C PHE A 309 -27.93 -6.47 -4.41
N ASP A 310 -28.21 -6.72 -5.70
CA ASP A 310 -28.24 -8.06 -6.26
C ASP A 310 -26.80 -8.53 -6.49
N VAL A 311 -26.33 -9.48 -5.69
CA VAL A 311 -24.91 -9.85 -5.62
C VAL A 311 -24.65 -11.17 -6.31
N THR A 312 -23.66 -11.19 -7.21
CA THR A 312 -23.12 -12.41 -7.81
C THR A 312 -21.62 -12.52 -7.47
N MET A 313 -21.21 -13.65 -6.89
CA MET A 313 -19.80 -14.01 -6.69
C MET A 313 -19.32 -14.90 -7.82
N VAL A 314 -18.09 -14.69 -8.29
CA VAL A 314 -17.46 -15.48 -9.35
C VAL A 314 -16.04 -15.87 -8.94
N TYR A 315 -15.72 -17.17 -8.97
CA TYR A 315 -14.36 -17.65 -8.68
C TYR A 315 -14.09 -19.02 -9.36
N PRO A 316 -12.80 -19.31 -9.67
CA PRO A 316 -12.43 -20.53 -10.40
C PRO A 316 -12.40 -21.79 -9.54
N GLU A 317 -12.23 -21.65 -8.26
CA GLU A 317 -12.05 -22.74 -7.34
C GLU A 317 -13.35 -23.55 -7.17
N PRO A 318 -13.26 -24.85 -6.77
CA PRO A 318 -14.44 -25.71 -6.58
C PRO A 318 -15.32 -25.27 -5.40
N TRP A 319 -14.75 -24.52 -4.46
CA TRP A 319 -15.45 -23.92 -3.32
C TRP A 319 -14.74 -22.63 -2.83
N CYS A 320 -15.43 -21.85 -2.01
CA CYS A 320 -14.89 -20.62 -1.43
C CYS A 320 -13.77 -20.90 -0.42
N MET A 321 -12.78 -20.00 -0.30
CA MET A 321 -11.69 -20.11 0.68
C MET A 321 -10.89 -21.42 0.64
N PRO A 322 -10.53 -21.99 -0.51
CA PRO A 322 -9.96 -23.35 -0.61
C PRO A 322 -8.59 -23.48 0.08
N ARG A 323 -7.93 -22.35 0.37
CA ARG A 323 -6.66 -22.34 1.13
C ARG A 323 -6.84 -22.59 2.63
N LEU A 324 -8.08 -22.49 3.14
CA LEU A 324 -8.37 -22.66 4.57
C LEU A 324 -9.58 -23.56 4.79
N PHE A 325 -10.67 -23.36 4.06
CA PHE A 325 -11.91 -24.09 4.28
C PHE A 325 -11.82 -25.52 3.73
N THR A 326 -12.22 -26.48 4.56
CA THR A 326 -12.49 -27.82 4.11
C THR A 326 -13.85 -27.87 3.36
N PRO A 327 -14.14 -28.91 2.54
CA PRO A 327 -15.41 -29.01 1.85
C PRO A 327 -16.66 -28.82 2.73
N PRO A 328 -16.77 -29.40 3.95
CA PRO A 328 -17.93 -29.18 4.84
C PRO A 328 -18.06 -27.73 5.32
N ILE A 329 -16.94 -27.06 5.62
CA ILE A 329 -16.94 -25.65 6.02
C ILE A 329 -17.39 -24.79 4.84
N ALA A 330 -16.81 -25.00 3.67
CA ALA A 330 -17.13 -24.23 2.47
C ALA A 330 -18.59 -24.40 2.03
N ALA A 331 -19.10 -25.64 2.07
CA ALA A 331 -20.51 -25.94 1.75
C ALA A 331 -21.48 -25.17 2.66
N PHE A 332 -21.17 -25.06 3.96
CA PHE A 332 -21.95 -24.25 4.89
C PHE A 332 -21.96 -22.77 4.46
N TYR A 333 -20.77 -22.18 4.22
CA TYR A 333 -20.67 -20.76 3.87
C TYR A 333 -21.36 -20.45 2.54
N GLU A 334 -21.17 -21.28 1.52
CA GLU A 334 -21.82 -21.10 0.22
C GLU A 334 -23.34 -21.16 0.34
N SER A 335 -23.87 -22.20 1.00
CA SER A 335 -25.32 -22.32 1.23
C SER A 335 -25.89 -21.18 2.11
N TYR A 336 -25.15 -20.73 3.13
CA TYR A 336 -25.56 -19.59 3.94
C TYR A 336 -25.65 -18.31 3.11
N TYR A 337 -24.68 -18.06 2.23
CA TYR A 337 -24.66 -16.90 1.34
C TYR A 337 -25.80 -16.98 0.31
N GLU A 338 -26.06 -18.16 -0.25
CA GLU A 338 -27.18 -18.38 -1.17
C GLU A 338 -28.52 -18.13 -0.46
N ASN A 339 -28.68 -18.56 0.79
CA ASN A 339 -29.86 -18.26 1.63
C ASN A 339 -30.03 -16.76 1.92
N LYS A 340 -28.95 -15.99 1.92
CA LYS A 340 -28.98 -14.50 2.00
C LYS A 340 -29.27 -13.85 0.63
N GLY A 341 -29.46 -14.62 -0.45
CA GLY A 341 -29.77 -14.13 -1.79
C GLY A 341 -28.55 -13.76 -2.62
N ILE A 342 -27.36 -14.28 -2.30
CA ILE A 342 -26.14 -14.09 -3.10
C ILE A 342 -26.03 -15.24 -4.09
N LYS A 343 -25.89 -14.93 -5.38
CA LYS A 343 -25.64 -15.94 -6.42
C LYS A 343 -24.15 -16.29 -6.46
N ILE A 344 -23.82 -17.59 -6.52
CA ILE A 344 -22.45 -18.08 -6.61
C ILE A 344 -22.22 -18.79 -7.93
N ILE A 345 -21.17 -18.36 -8.66
CA ILE A 345 -20.71 -18.95 -9.91
C ILE A 345 -19.30 -19.48 -9.71
N LYS A 346 -19.15 -20.79 -9.64
CA LYS A 346 -17.86 -21.49 -9.42
C LYS A 346 -17.30 -22.09 -10.71
N GLY A 347 -16.00 -22.41 -10.70
CA GLY A 347 -15.32 -23.14 -11.78
C GLY A 347 -15.05 -22.30 -13.02
N THR A 348 -15.20 -20.98 -12.96
CA THR A 348 -14.96 -20.07 -14.08
C THR A 348 -14.26 -18.78 -13.61
N VAL A 349 -13.66 -18.05 -14.53
CA VAL A 349 -12.93 -16.82 -14.29
C VAL A 349 -13.50 -15.66 -15.09
N ALA A 350 -13.36 -14.45 -14.58
CA ALA A 350 -13.59 -13.23 -15.35
C ALA A 350 -12.46 -13.06 -16.38
N ILE A 351 -12.82 -12.93 -17.65
CA ILE A 351 -11.88 -12.77 -18.77
C ILE A 351 -12.00 -11.42 -19.47
N GLY A 352 -12.97 -10.60 -19.10
CA GLY A 352 -13.17 -9.27 -19.65
C GLY A 352 -14.37 -8.56 -19.03
N PHE A 353 -14.50 -7.27 -19.35
CA PHE A 353 -15.57 -6.42 -18.84
C PHE A 353 -16.22 -5.64 -19.98
N ASN A 354 -17.56 -5.61 -20.01
CA ASN A 354 -18.31 -4.75 -20.90
C ASN A 354 -18.54 -3.41 -20.24
N ALA A 355 -18.32 -2.31 -20.96
CA ALA A 355 -18.63 -0.97 -20.51
C ALA A 355 -19.68 -0.30 -21.42
N ASN A 356 -20.45 0.64 -20.87
CA ASN A 356 -21.33 1.50 -21.65
C ASN A 356 -20.55 2.66 -22.30
N THR A 357 -21.25 3.52 -23.03
CA THR A 357 -20.67 4.67 -23.74
C THR A 357 -20.05 5.71 -22.80
N SER A 358 -20.44 5.75 -21.52
CA SER A 358 -19.82 6.61 -20.48
C SER A 358 -18.61 5.96 -19.80
N GLY A 359 -18.22 4.75 -20.23
CA GLY A 359 -17.09 4.00 -19.69
C GLY A 359 -17.37 3.28 -18.37
N GLU A 360 -18.64 3.17 -17.93
CA GLU A 360 -19.02 2.43 -16.73
C GLU A 360 -19.23 0.94 -17.05
N VAL A 361 -18.78 0.07 -16.16
CA VAL A 361 -18.99 -1.39 -16.28
C VAL A 361 -20.47 -1.73 -16.32
N LYS A 362 -20.85 -2.66 -17.19
CA LYS A 362 -22.21 -3.21 -17.35
C LYS A 362 -22.27 -4.73 -17.29
N GLY A 363 -21.14 -5.40 -17.39
CA GLY A 363 -21.10 -6.83 -17.30
C GLY A 363 -19.70 -7.39 -17.21
N VAL A 364 -19.59 -8.56 -16.61
CA VAL A 364 -18.36 -9.35 -16.48
C VAL A 364 -18.46 -10.54 -17.40
N LYS A 365 -17.57 -10.63 -18.40
CA LYS A 365 -17.45 -11.76 -19.31
C LYS A 365 -16.76 -12.92 -18.61
N LEU A 366 -17.38 -14.09 -18.60
CA LEU A 366 -16.85 -15.29 -17.99
C LEU A 366 -16.27 -16.23 -19.05
N LYS A 367 -15.25 -17.01 -18.67
CA LYS A 367 -14.58 -17.96 -19.57
C LYS A 367 -15.52 -19.03 -20.16
N ASP A 368 -16.59 -19.36 -19.46
CA ASP A 368 -17.61 -20.33 -19.91
C ASP A 368 -18.67 -19.73 -20.85
N GLY A 369 -18.50 -18.48 -21.30
CA GLY A 369 -19.38 -17.78 -22.23
C GLY A 369 -20.51 -16.99 -21.57
N ARG A 370 -20.75 -17.13 -20.26
CA ARG A 370 -21.77 -16.34 -19.55
C ARG A 370 -21.30 -14.90 -19.38
N VAL A 371 -22.27 -13.99 -19.24
CA VAL A 371 -22.04 -12.60 -18.85
C VAL A 371 -22.83 -12.33 -17.58
N ALA A 372 -22.15 -11.93 -16.52
CA ALA A 372 -22.79 -11.47 -15.29
C ALA A 372 -22.99 -9.95 -15.37
N GLU A 373 -24.24 -9.48 -15.33
CA GLU A 373 -24.56 -8.06 -15.36
C GLU A 373 -24.06 -7.39 -14.08
N ALA A 374 -23.50 -6.18 -14.22
CA ALA A 374 -22.91 -5.46 -13.10
C ALA A 374 -23.00 -3.94 -13.27
N ASP A 375 -23.41 -3.23 -12.22
CA ASP A 375 -23.28 -1.78 -12.08
C ASP A 375 -22.05 -1.43 -11.25
N ILE A 376 -21.59 -2.38 -10.39
CA ILE A 376 -20.37 -2.32 -9.59
C ILE A 376 -19.67 -3.68 -9.68
N VAL A 377 -18.35 -3.66 -9.85
CA VAL A 377 -17.51 -4.85 -9.75
C VAL A 377 -16.48 -4.63 -8.65
N VAL A 378 -16.31 -5.60 -7.74
CA VAL A 378 -15.22 -5.59 -6.77
C VAL A 378 -14.33 -6.80 -7.00
N ILE A 379 -13.02 -6.58 -7.15
CA ILE A 379 -12.06 -7.62 -7.50
C ILE A 379 -11.19 -7.93 -6.27
N GLY A 380 -11.22 -9.19 -5.84
CA GLY A 380 -10.47 -9.71 -4.70
C GLY A 380 -9.72 -11.00 -5.05
N VAL A 381 -8.78 -10.93 -6.01
CA VAL A 381 -8.04 -12.10 -6.55
C VAL A 381 -6.66 -12.31 -5.92
N GLY A 382 -6.37 -11.61 -4.84
CA GLY A 382 -5.14 -11.75 -4.09
C GLY A 382 -4.33 -10.46 -3.96
N ALA A 383 -3.19 -10.58 -3.28
CA ALA A 383 -2.27 -9.49 -3.01
C ALA A 383 -0.83 -9.90 -3.30
N ARG A 384 0.05 -8.92 -3.47
CA ARG A 384 1.50 -9.12 -3.59
C ARG A 384 2.23 -8.18 -2.62
N PRO A 385 3.32 -8.63 -1.99
CA PRO A 385 4.10 -7.79 -1.10
C PRO A 385 4.79 -6.66 -1.85
N LEU A 386 4.96 -5.51 -1.18
CA LEU A 386 5.59 -4.32 -1.75
C LEU A 386 7.09 -4.32 -1.47
N THR A 387 7.85 -5.13 -2.23
CA THR A 387 9.31 -5.30 -2.12
C THR A 387 10.10 -4.50 -3.15
N THR A 388 9.46 -3.96 -4.18
CA THR A 388 10.10 -3.38 -5.37
C THR A 388 11.17 -2.33 -5.05
N LEU A 389 10.95 -1.48 -4.04
CA LEU A 389 11.92 -0.44 -3.61
C LEU A 389 13.24 -1.03 -3.09
N PHE A 390 13.24 -2.27 -2.65
CA PHE A 390 14.37 -2.93 -1.98
C PHE A 390 15.03 -4.00 -2.85
N LYS A 391 14.50 -4.21 -4.06
CA LYS A 391 14.98 -5.24 -4.99
C LYS A 391 16.46 -5.04 -5.32
N GLY A 392 17.23 -6.13 -5.21
CA GLY A 392 18.69 -6.13 -5.44
C GLY A 392 19.51 -5.58 -4.26
N GLN A 393 18.87 -5.07 -3.19
CA GLN A 393 19.53 -4.62 -1.97
C GLN A 393 19.27 -5.55 -0.77
N LEU A 394 18.18 -6.30 -0.78
CA LEU A 394 17.81 -7.26 0.27
C LEU A 394 17.52 -8.63 -0.34
N GLU A 395 17.74 -9.68 0.46
CA GLU A 395 17.32 -11.03 0.12
C GLU A 395 15.81 -11.15 0.17
N GLU A 396 15.23 -11.85 -0.82
CA GLU A 396 13.81 -12.17 -0.89
C GLU A 396 13.60 -13.69 -0.77
N ASP A 397 12.52 -14.09 -0.10
CA ASP A 397 12.05 -15.47 -0.03
C ASP A 397 10.51 -15.48 -0.06
N LYS A 398 9.88 -16.44 -0.76
CA LYS A 398 8.42 -16.58 -0.91
C LYS A 398 7.71 -15.26 -1.28
N GLY A 399 8.40 -14.42 -2.08
CA GLY A 399 7.93 -13.14 -2.58
C GLY A 399 7.99 -11.99 -1.57
N GLY A 400 8.43 -12.22 -0.34
CA GLY A 400 8.64 -11.21 0.68
C GLY A 400 10.12 -10.95 0.96
N ILE A 401 10.42 -9.93 1.76
CA ILE A 401 11.76 -9.66 2.27
C ILE A 401 12.10 -10.71 3.31
N LYS A 402 13.19 -11.45 3.09
CA LYS A 402 13.68 -12.47 4.01
C LYS A 402 14.22 -11.85 5.29
N THR A 403 13.80 -12.37 6.43
CA THR A 403 14.23 -11.94 7.76
C THR A 403 14.62 -13.14 8.64
N ASP A 404 15.31 -12.85 9.73
CA ASP A 404 15.54 -13.80 10.83
C ASP A 404 14.36 -13.80 11.84
N GLY A 405 14.51 -14.56 12.94
CA GLY A 405 13.52 -14.64 14.02
C GLY A 405 13.33 -13.34 14.83
N PHE A 406 14.10 -12.31 14.53
CA PHE A 406 14.03 -10.96 15.11
C PHE A 406 13.56 -9.90 14.10
N PHE A 407 13.14 -10.34 12.92
CA PHE A 407 12.78 -9.50 11.76
C PHE A 407 13.92 -8.65 11.20
N LYS A 408 15.18 -9.01 11.46
CA LYS A 408 16.35 -8.42 10.80
C LYS A 408 16.46 -8.93 9.38
N THR A 409 16.77 -8.03 8.45
CA THR A 409 17.05 -8.38 7.05
C THR A 409 18.54 -8.72 6.87
N SER A 410 18.96 -9.04 5.64
CA SER A 410 20.37 -9.23 5.28
C SER A 410 21.22 -7.96 5.44
N MET A 411 20.60 -6.77 5.57
CA MET A 411 21.29 -5.48 5.73
C MET A 411 21.27 -5.04 7.20
N PRO A 412 22.43 -4.73 7.82
CA PRO A 412 22.52 -4.27 9.20
C PRO A 412 21.69 -2.98 9.44
N GLY A 413 20.91 -2.98 10.52
CA GLY A 413 20.06 -1.84 10.89
C GLY A 413 18.79 -1.72 10.05
N VAL A 414 18.46 -2.73 9.24
CA VAL A 414 17.23 -2.78 8.42
C VAL A 414 16.38 -3.97 8.86
N TYR A 415 15.11 -3.70 9.15
CA TYR A 415 14.10 -4.68 9.59
C TYR A 415 12.92 -4.66 8.62
N ALA A 416 12.21 -5.79 8.50
CA ALA A 416 10.96 -5.86 7.73
C ALA A 416 9.88 -6.55 8.57
N ILE A 417 8.64 -6.00 8.56
CA ILE A 417 7.53 -6.44 9.41
C ILE A 417 6.21 -6.50 8.64
N GLY A 418 5.26 -7.29 9.15
CA GLY A 418 3.93 -7.45 8.55
C GLY A 418 3.96 -8.21 7.23
N ASP A 419 3.02 -7.90 6.34
CA ASP A 419 2.78 -8.67 5.09
C ASP A 419 4.01 -8.74 4.15
N VAL A 420 4.95 -7.79 4.25
CA VAL A 420 6.14 -7.73 3.40
C VAL A 420 7.24 -8.69 3.85
N ALA A 421 7.20 -9.15 5.11
CA ALA A 421 8.26 -9.95 5.72
C ALA A 421 8.04 -11.46 5.54
N THR A 422 9.09 -12.16 5.15
CA THR A 422 9.20 -13.62 5.23
C THR A 422 10.12 -13.96 6.38
N PHE A 423 9.65 -14.78 7.32
CA PHE A 423 10.33 -15.05 8.58
C PHE A 423 10.35 -16.55 8.92
N PRO A 424 11.31 -17.03 9.74
CA PRO A 424 11.32 -18.41 10.22
C PRO A 424 10.16 -18.61 11.21
N MET A 425 9.23 -19.51 10.84
CA MET A 425 8.13 -19.95 11.69
C MET A 425 8.61 -21.07 12.61
N LYS A 426 9.12 -20.72 13.79
CA LYS A 426 9.72 -21.64 14.76
C LYS A 426 8.82 -22.85 15.08
N LEU A 427 7.51 -22.60 15.24
CA LEU A 427 6.53 -23.63 15.59
C LEU A 427 6.46 -24.79 14.56
N TYR A 428 6.76 -24.52 13.29
CA TYR A 428 6.67 -25.50 12.20
C TYR A 428 8.02 -25.76 11.51
N ASN A 429 9.11 -25.11 11.97
CA ASN A 429 10.46 -25.24 11.43
C ASN A 429 10.55 -24.98 9.90
N GLU A 430 9.89 -23.93 9.45
CA GLU A 430 9.90 -23.50 8.06
C GLU A 430 9.81 -21.98 7.94
N THR A 431 10.17 -21.41 6.79
CA THR A 431 9.93 -19.99 6.54
C THR A 431 8.48 -19.76 6.07
N ARG A 432 7.85 -18.69 6.52
CA ARG A 432 6.51 -18.28 6.08
C ARG A 432 6.42 -16.77 5.89
N ARG A 433 5.48 -16.37 5.04
CA ARG A 433 4.97 -15.02 4.93
C ARG A 433 3.47 -15.04 5.27
N VAL A 434 3.07 -14.20 6.20
CA VAL A 434 1.70 -14.18 6.74
C VAL A 434 1.08 -12.80 6.51
N GLU A 435 0.03 -12.76 5.69
CA GLU A 435 -0.75 -11.56 5.39
C GLU A 435 -1.97 -11.47 6.31
N HIS A 436 -1.75 -11.19 7.59
CA HIS A 436 -2.85 -11.04 8.54
C HIS A 436 -2.54 -9.99 9.61
N VAL A 437 -3.60 -9.30 10.08
CA VAL A 437 -3.49 -8.19 11.03
C VAL A 437 -2.83 -8.57 12.35
N ASP A 438 -3.06 -9.79 12.87
CA ASP A 438 -2.44 -10.24 14.12
C ASP A 438 -0.92 -10.41 13.97
N HIS A 439 -0.48 -11.01 12.84
CA HIS A 439 0.95 -11.09 12.53
C HIS A 439 1.57 -9.70 12.36
N ALA A 440 0.90 -8.78 11.66
CA ALA A 440 1.39 -7.41 11.48
C ALA A 440 1.60 -6.70 12.82
N ARG A 441 0.73 -6.91 13.80
CA ARG A 441 0.85 -6.39 15.18
C ARG A 441 2.05 -7.00 15.89
N LYS A 442 2.10 -8.32 15.98
CA LYS A 442 3.11 -9.07 16.75
C LYS A 442 4.51 -8.97 16.17
N SER A 443 4.65 -9.00 14.83
CA SER A 443 5.94 -8.81 14.16
C SER A 443 6.53 -7.42 14.42
N ALA A 444 5.67 -6.39 14.46
CA ALA A 444 6.07 -5.04 14.78
C ALA A 444 6.60 -4.92 16.21
N GLU A 445 5.88 -5.49 17.18
CA GLU A 445 6.32 -5.52 18.59
C GLU A 445 7.65 -6.26 18.74
N GLN A 446 7.80 -7.42 18.10
CA GLN A 446 9.02 -8.21 18.14
C GLN A 446 10.23 -7.47 17.55
N ALA A 447 10.07 -6.87 16.38
CA ALA A 447 11.14 -6.13 15.72
C ALA A 447 11.63 -4.95 16.57
N VAL A 448 10.72 -4.18 17.18
CA VAL A 448 11.09 -3.06 18.05
C VAL A 448 11.79 -3.55 19.31
N LYS A 449 11.31 -4.64 19.95
CA LYS A 449 12.00 -5.28 21.07
C LYS A 449 13.41 -5.71 20.66
N ALA A 450 13.59 -6.29 19.48
CA ALA A 450 14.88 -6.71 18.97
C ALA A 450 15.83 -5.53 18.72
N ILE A 451 15.32 -4.41 18.17
CA ILE A 451 16.09 -3.17 18.00
C ILE A 451 16.59 -2.67 19.38
N LYS A 452 15.69 -2.61 20.36
CA LYS A 452 16.02 -2.10 21.70
C LYS A 452 16.92 -3.05 22.49
N ALA A 453 16.72 -4.35 22.35
CA ALA A 453 17.61 -5.36 22.95
C ALA A 453 19.03 -5.26 22.38
N ASN A 454 19.16 -5.12 21.05
CA ASN A 454 20.45 -4.94 20.40
C ASN A 454 21.17 -3.64 20.84
N GLU A 455 20.42 -2.55 21.05
CA GLU A 455 20.99 -1.27 21.55
C GLU A 455 21.46 -1.35 23.01
N THR A 456 20.86 -2.21 23.82
CA THR A 456 21.13 -2.30 25.26
C THR A 456 21.93 -3.55 25.65
N GLY A 457 22.28 -4.42 24.69
CA GLY A 457 22.97 -5.70 24.92
C GLY A 457 22.13 -6.71 25.70
N LYS A 458 20.78 -6.60 25.65
CA LYS A 458 19.87 -7.54 26.30
C LYS A 458 19.57 -8.72 25.39
N GLU A 459 19.39 -9.89 26.01
CA GLU A 459 18.89 -11.07 25.31
C GLU A 459 17.40 -10.93 25.01
N LEU A 460 16.98 -11.51 23.89
CA LEU A 460 15.59 -11.58 23.45
C LEU A 460 15.34 -12.95 22.82
N GLU A 461 14.20 -13.56 23.10
CA GLU A 461 13.75 -14.77 22.43
C GLU A 461 13.31 -14.48 21.01
N GLU A 462 13.57 -15.43 20.10
CA GLU A 462 13.08 -15.38 18.74
C GLU A 462 11.56 -15.38 18.67
N TYR A 463 11.04 -14.84 17.59
CA TYR A 463 9.61 -14.77 17.33
C TYR A 463 8.99 -16.17 17.28
N ASP A 464 8.10 -16.44 18.23
CA ASP A 464 7.37 -17.68 18.35
C ASP A 464 5.88 -17.43 18.17
N TYR A 465 5.38 -17.65 16.96
CA TYR A 465 4.07 -17.26 16.52
C TYR A 465 3.16 -18.48 16.28
N LEU A 466 1.97 -18.46 16.86
CA LEU A 466 0.86 -19.32 16.46
C LEU A 466 0.04 -18.57 15.40
N PRO A 467 -0.04 -19.04 14.15
CA PRO A 467 -0.88 -18.43 13.15
C PRO A 467 -2.31 -18.27 13.62
N TYR A 468 -2.88 -17.09 13.40
CA TYR A 468 -4.23 -16.75 13.80
C TYR A 468 -4.90 -15.95 12.68
N PHE A 469 -6.07 -16.44 12.25
CA PHE A 469 -6.89 -15.81 11.23
C PHE A 469 -8.33 -15.71 11.72
N TYR A 470 -9.05 -14.69 11.27
CA TYR A 470 -10.47 -14.54 11.55
C TYR A 470 -11.16 -13.78 10.43
N SER A 471 -12.47 -13.98 10.30
CA SER A 471 -13.32 -13.11 9.51
C SER A 471 -14.71 -13.00 10.16
N ARG A 472 -15.41 -11.93 9.78
CA ARG A 472 -16.79 -11.68 10.18
C ARG A 472 -17.57 -11.22 8.98
N SER A 473 -18.72 -11.84 8.74
CA SER A 473 -19.63 -11.46 7.67
C SER A 473 -21.06 -11.82 8.07
N PHE A 474 -22.01 -10.95 7.83
CA PHE A 474 -23.34 -11.05 8.40
C PHE A 474 -23.29 -11.27 9.92
N GLU A 475 -23.95 -12.32 10.42
CA GLU A 475 -23.93 -12.73 11.83
C GLU A 475 -22.85 -13.78 12.13
N LEU A 476 -22.09 -14.22 11.12
CA LEU A 476 -21.04 -15.24 11.25
C LEU A 476 -19.73 -14.64 11.75
N SER A 477 -19.02 -15.41 12.56
CA SER A 477 -17.71 -15.05 13.10
C SER A 477 -16.87 -16.29 13.36
N TRP A 478 -15.89 -16.53 12.51
CA TRP A 478 -14.97 -17.64 12.68
C TRP A 478 -13.57 -17.20 13.10
N GLN A 479 -12.89 -18.12 13.75
CA GLN A 479 -11.49 -18.01 14.10
C GLN A 479 -10.76 -19.31 13.74
N PHE A 480 -9.52 -19.17 13.30
CA PHE A 480 -8.62 -20.28 12.99
C PHE A 480 -7.29 -20.07 13.67
N TYR A 481 -6.75 -21.15 14.22
CA TYR A 481 -5.45 -21.18 14.88
C TYR A 481 -4.59 -22.31 14.32
N GLY A 482 -3.31 -22.06 14.14
CA GLY A 482 -2.34 -23.08 13.79
C GLY A 482 -2.11 -23.25 12.30
N ASP A 483 -1.99 -24.51 11.86
CA ASP A 483 -1.71 -24.90 10.48
C ASP A 483 -2.84 -25.75 9.89
N ASN A 484 -3.17 -25.53 8.63
CA ASN A 484 -4.25 -26.22 7.94
C ASN A 484 -3.74 -27.39 7.06
N VAL A 485 -2.87 -28.21 7.63
CA VAL A 485 -2.26 -29.37 6.96
C VAL A 485 -2.65 -30.68 7.67
N GLY A 486 -2.71 -31.75 6.91
CA GLY A 486 -3.02 -33.09 7.43
C GLY A 486 -4.49 -33.48 7.28
N GLU A 487 -4.91 -34.50 8.04
CA GLU A 487 -6.27 -35.01 8.03
C GLU A 487 -7.21 -34.09 8.82
N THR A 488 -8.45 -33.95 8.34
CA THR A 488 -9.42 -33.04 8.97
C THR A 488 -10.53 -33.79 9.70
N VAL A 489 -10.85 -33.35 10.92
CA VAL A 489 -11.93 -33.88 11.71
C VAL A 489 -12.95 -32.78 11.95
N PHE A 490 -14.08 -32.87 11.26
CA PHE A 490 -15.20 -31.93 11.38
C PHE A 490 -16.12 -32.31 12.56
N PHE A 491 -16.63 -31.28 13.26
CA PHE A 491 -17.56 -31.43 14.38
C PHE A 491 -18.57 -30.28 14.46
N GLY A 492 -19.69 -30.52 15.14
CA GLY A 492 -20.71 -29.52 15.44
C GLY A 492 -21.82 -29.41 14.39
N ASP A 493 -22.66 -28.38 14.51
CA ASP A 493 -23.82 -28.13 13.66
C ASP A 493 -23.51 -27.10 12.60
N ASN A 494 -23.37 -27.55 11.34
CA ASN A 494 -23.18 -26.73 10.17
C ASN A 494 -24.47 -26.59 9.32
N ASN A 495 -25.63 -26.61 9.94
CA ASN A 495 -26.87 -26.32 9.25
C ASN A 495 -26.89 -24.80 8.87
N PRO A 496 -26.92 -24.44 7.57
CA PRO A 496 -26.92 -23.04 7.14
C PRO A 496 -28.20 -22.27 7.46
N LEU A 497 -29.24 -22.97 7.92
CA LEU A 497 -30.51 -22.40 8.42
C LEU A 497 -30.53 -22.26 9.93
N SER A 498 -29.52 -22.74 10.63
CA SER A 498 -29.42 -22.58 12.09
C SER A 498 -29.31 -21.09 12.44
N PRO A 499 -30.09 -20.60 13.43
CA PRO A 499 -30.00 -19.21 13.87
C PRO A 499 -28.67 -18.88 14.57
N LYS A 500 -27.99 -19.90 15.07
CA LYS A 500 -26.69 -19.80 15.74
C LYS A 500 -25.84 -21.02 15.38
N PRO A 501 -25.31 -21.07 14.16
CA PRO A 501 -24.48 -22.20 13.75
C PRO A 501 -23.23 -22.26 14.63
N LYS A 502 -22.85 -23.48 15.04
CA LYS A 502 -21.66 -23.68 15.84
C LYS A 502 -20.99 -24.97 15.43
N PHE A 503 -19.91 -24.87 14.70
CA PHE A 503 -19.15 -25.99 14.17
C PHE A 503 -17.69 -25.67 14.03
N GLY A 504 -16.86 -26.70 13.95
CA GLY A 504 -15.43 -26.52 13.76
C GLY A 504 -14.79 -27.69 13.03
N SER A 505 -13.48 -27.56 12.89
CA SER A 505 -12.64 -28.60 12.33
C SER A 505 -11.27 -28.58 12.99
N TYR A 506 -10.72 -29.76 13.25
CA TYR A 506 -9.33 -29.95 13.63
C TYR A 506 -8.53 -30.41 12.41
N TRP A 507 -7.28 -29.99 12.33
CA TRP A 507 -6.28 -30.54 11.41
C TRP A 507 -5.29 -31.38 12.18
N ILE A 508 -5.14 -32.62 11.76
CA ILE A 508 -4.32 -33.64 12.43
C ILE A 508 -3.14 -34.00 11.52
N LYS A 509 -1.95 -33.82 12.04
CA LYS A 509 -0.71 -34.23 11.39
C LYS A 509 0.14 -35.01 12.39
N ASP A 510 0.63 -36.20 11.96
CA ASP A 510 1.45 -37.06 12.78
C ASP A 510 0.79 -37.39 14.15
N GLY A 511 -0.52 -37.66 14.15
CA GLY A 511 -1.30 -37.97 15.35
C GLY A 511 -1.48 -36.79 16.33
N LYS A 512 -1.26 -35.53 15.87
CA LYS A 512 -1.36 -34.35 16.74
C LYS A 512 -2.23 -33.28 16.11
N VAL A 513 -2.95 -32.51 16.93
CA VAL A 513 -3.65 -31.31 16.46
C VAL A 513 -2.65 -30.24 16.08
N VAL A 514 -2.61 -29.85 14.82
CA VAL A 514 -1.75 -28.77 14.32
C VAL A 514 -2.54 -27.51 14.00
N GLY A 515 -3.85 -27.61 13.82
CA GLY A 515 -4.72 -26.46 13.56
C GLY A 515 -6.15 -26.71 14.00
N ALA A 516 -6.90 -25.64 14.25
CA ALA A 516 -8.29 -25.68 14.65
C ALA A 516 -9.06 -24.47 14.13
N PHE A 517 -10.26 -24.72 13.63
CA PHE A 517 -11.23 -23.73 13.15
C PHE A 517 -12.50 -23.81 13.98
N LEU A 518 -13.11 -22.68 14.30
CA LEU A 518 -14.40 -22.61 14.96
C LEU A 518 -15.24 -21.44 14.43
N GLU A 519 -16.46 -21.75 13.97
CA GLU A 519 -17.54 -20.80 13.74
C GLU A 519 -18.40 -20.68 15.01
N GLY A 520 -18.77 -19.45 15.38
CA GLY A 520 -19.68 -19.17 16.49
C GLY A 520 -19.12 -19.46 17.90
N GLY A 521 -17.78 -19.49 18.03
CA GLY A 521 -17.11 -19.77 19.31
C GLY A 521 -17.11 -18.60 20.29
N THR A 522 -17.20 -18.93 21.60
CA THR A 522 -16.96 -17.97 22.68
C THR A 522 -15.45 -17.63 22.80
N PRO A 523 -15.06 -16.57 23.50
CA PRO A 523 -13.66 -16.27 23.77
C PRO A 523 -12.90 -17.40 24.46
N GLU A 524 -13.55 -18.11 25.42
CA GLU A 524 -12.98 -19.23 26.16
C GLU A 524 -12.75 -20.44 25.29
N GLU A 525 -13.71 -20.77 24.42
CA GLU A 525 -13.60 -21.86 23.44
C GLU A 525 -12.50 -21.60 22.43
N ASN A 526 -12.42 -20.38 21.91
CA ASN A 526 -11.36 -19.97 21.00
C ASN A 526 -9.98 -20.03 21.67
N LYS A 527 -9.87 -19.65 22.93
CA LYS A 527 -8.64 -19.77 23.71
C LYS A 527 -8.22 -21.23 23.91
N ALA A 528 -9.18 -22.13 24.16
CA ALA A 528 -8.91 -23.56 24.27
C ALA A 528 -8.40 -24.16 22.95
N LEU A 529 -9.02 -23.79 21.82
CA LEU A 529 -8.56 -24.21 20.48
C LEU A 529 -7.16 -23.68 20.13
N ALA A 530 -6.87 -22.44 20.49
CA ALA A 530 -5.53 -21.90 20.35
C ALA A 530 -4.49 -22.70 21.17
N LYS A 531 -4.85 -23.10 22.39
CA LYS A 531 -4.00 -23.88 23.28
C LYS A 531 -3.67 -25.26 22.72
N VAL A 532 -4.67 -26.03 22.26
CA VAL A 532 -4.45 -27.38 21.72
C VAL A 532 -3.64 -27.35 20.41
N SER A 533 -3.86 -26.35 19.57
CA SER A 533 -3.08 -26.12 18.33
C SER A 533 -1.62 -25.75 18.66
N ARG A 534 -1.42 -24.93 19.68
CA ARG A 534 -0.08 -24.50 20.14
C ARG A 534 0.71 -25.64 20.74
N LEU A 535 0.07 -26.43 21.61
CA LEU A 535 0.68 -27.56 22.31
C LEU A 535 0.83 -28.79 21.41
N LYS A 536 0.19 -28.80 20.24
CA LYS A 536 0.12 -29.95 19.34
C LYS A 536 -0.34 -31.19 20.09
N CYS A 537 -1.51 -31.07 20.76
CA CYS A 537 -2.06 -32.14 21.61
C CYS A 537 -2.23 -33.43 20.82
N PRO A 538 -1.86 -34.59 21.42
CA PRO A 538 -1.97 -35.88 20.75
C PRO A 538 -3.46 -36.31 20.59
N VAL A 539 -3.70 -37.02 19.50
CA VAL A 539 -5.00 -37.61 19.15
C VAL A 539 -4.80 -39.11 18.90
N GLU A 540 -5.40 -39.93 19.75
CA GLU A 540 -5.29 -41.37 19.63
C GLU A 540 -6.32 -41.97 18.67
N ASN A 541 -7.51 -41.36 18.60
CA ASN A 541 -8.62 -41.87 17.79
C ASN A 541 -9.43 -40.72 17.20
N LEU A 542 -9.55 -40.67 15.88
CA LEU A 542 -10.23 -39.61 15.14
C LEU A 542 -11.75 -39.64 15.30
N ASP A 543 -12.37 -40.84 15.43
CA ASP A 543 -13.81 -40.99 15.67
C ASP A 543 -14.18 -40.49 17.07
N GLN A 544 -13.31 -40.72 18.04
CA GLN A 544 -13.48 -40.19 19.39
C GLN A 544 -13.34 -38.66 19.36
N LEU A 545 -12.33 -38.13 18.70
CA LEU A 545 -12.13 -36.67 18.53
C LEU A 545 -13.38 -36.03 17.90
N LYS A 546 -13.94 -36.66 16.87
CA LYS A 546 -15.17 -36.20 16.20
C LYS A 546 -16.36 -36.15 17.15
N LYS A 547 -16.52 -37.18 18.00
CA LYS A 547 -17.60 -37.24 19.02
C LYS A 547 -17.42 -36.21 20.13
N GLU A 548 -16.19 -36.02 20.58
CA GLU A 548 -15.85 -35.02 21.60
C GLU A 548 -15.97 -33.60 21.08
N GLY A 549 -15.62 -33.40 19.82
CA GLY A 549 -15.70 -32.09 19.19
C GLY A 549 -15.00 -31.00 20.00
N LEU A 550 -15.74 -29.97 20.37
CA LEU A 550 -15.19 -28.83 21.12
C LEU A 550 -14.74 -29.21 22.55
N SER A 551 -15.38 -30.21 23.17
CA SER A 551 -15.01 -30.64 24.53
C SER A 551 -13.60 -31.24 24.62
N PHE A 552 -13.05 -31.73 23.50
CA PHE A 552 -11.65 -32.18 23.44
C PHE A 552 -10.70 -31.06 23.86
N ALA A 553 -10.90 -29.85 23.30
CA ALA A 553 -10.04 -28.72 23.61
C ALA A 553 -10.13 -28.26 25.07
N SER A 554 -11.25 -28.48 25.73
CA SER A 554 -11.45 -28.09 27.13
C SER A 554 -10.68 -28.95 28.13
N LYS A 555 -10.09 -30.10 27.68
CA LYS A 555 -9.29 -31.00 28.53
C LYS A 555 -7.89 -30.47 28.82
N PHE A 556 -7.42 -29.53 28.04
CA PHE A 556 -6.07 -28.94 28.07
C PHE A 556 -6.12 -27.48 28.51
#